data_6d13cc5cce6f93a52e46a8d446a20697
#
_entry.id   6d13cc5cce6f93a52e46a8d446a20697
#
_cell.length_a   1.000
_cell.length_b   1.000
_cell.length_c   1.000
_cell.angle_alpha   90.00
_cell.angle_beta   90.00
_cell.angle_gamma   90.00
#
_symmetry.space_group_name_H-M   'P 1'
#
loop_
_entity.id
_entity.type
_entity.pdbx_description
1 polymer ?
#
loop_
_entity_poly.entity_id
_entity_poly.type
_entity_poly.pdbx_seq_one_letter_code
_entity_poly.pdbx_strand_id
1 'polypeptide(L)'
;YPHIEMQKHLTQFHTDSARVCLADSTTHDVQQLLLDCALLITDYSSVFFDVAYLEKPELYYQFDEAEFRQYHYKQGYFDYRRDGFGPVCTTEDALLQALETALQNGMHMPPEYKTRTAAFFPLRDTQNCARTYEAICGL
;
A
#
# COMPACT_ATOMS: atom_id res chain seq x y z
N TYR A 1 -7.14 -8.13 -2.74
CA TYR A 1 -6.83 -9.04 -1.63
C TYR A 1 -7.39 -8.44 -0.33
N PRO A 2 -8.47 -8.99 0.26
CA PRO A 2 -8.99 -8.50 1.53
C PRO A 2 -8.01 -8.72 2.68
N HIS A 3 -8.02 -7.80 3.67
CA HIS A 3 -7.20 -7.92 4.89
C HIS A 3 -7.32 -9.31 5.52
N ILE A 4 -6.26 -9.79 6.17
CA ILE A 4 -6.20 -11.17 6.72
C ILE A 4 -7.40 -11.50 7.63
N GLU A 5 -7.88 -10.55 8.42
CA GLU A 5 -9.07 -10.72 9.26
C GLU A 5 -10.37 -10.87 8.44
N MET A 6 -10.41 -10.34 7.21
CA MET A 6 -11.55 -10.43 6.32
C MET A 6 -11.53 -11.71 5.46
N GLN A 7 -10.42 -12.44 5.42
CA GLN A 7 -10.31 -13.68 4.64
C GLN A 7 -11.34 -14.74 5.05
N LYS A 8 -11.66 -14.84 6.34
CA LYS A 8 -12.72 -15.73 6.85
C LYS A 8 -14.13 -15.37 6.38
N HIS A 9 -14.31 -14.19 5.80
CA HIS A 9 -15.59 -13.68 5.29
C HIS A 9 -15.62 -13.55 3.76
N LEU A 10 -14.68 -14.15 3.04
CA LEU A 10 -14.57 -14.05 1.57
C LEU A 10 -15.88 -14.43 0.86
N THR A 11 -16.65 -15.36 1.40
CA THR A 11 -17.95 -15.77 0.84
C THR A 11 -19.01 -14.65 0.85
N GLN A 12 -18.77 -13.57 1.57
CA GLN A 12 -19.66 -12.39 1.59
C GLN A 12 -19.33 -11.38 0.49
N PHE A 13 -18.14 -11.52 -0.14
CA PHE A 13 -17.74 -10.68 -1.26
C PHE A 13 -18.13 -11.37 -2.56
N HIS A 14 -18.86 -10.67 -3.41
CA HIS A 14 -19.31 -11.17 -4.71
C HIS A 14 -18.89 -10.21 -5.83
N THR A 15 -18.56 -10.77 -6.96
CA THR A 15 -18.33 -10.01 -8.19
C THR A 15 -18.73 -10.85 -9.39
N ASP A 16 -19.46 -10.24 -10.32
CA ASP A 16 -19.81 -10.84 -11.60
C ASP A 16 -18.79 -10.52 -12.69
N SER A 17 -17.78 -9.72 -12.36
CA SER A 17 -16.77 -9.31 -13.33
C SER A 17 -15.64 -10.33 -13.43
N ALA A 18 -15.43 -10.88 -14.64
CA ALA A 18 -14.29 -11.74 -14.93
C ALA A 18 -12.92 -11.01 -14.82
N ARG A 19 -12.92 -9.68 -14.65
CA ARG A 19 -11.71 -8.87 -14.47
C ARG A 19 -11.36 -8.67 -12.99
N VAL A 20 -12.24 -9.05 -12.06
CA VAL A 20 -12.03 -8.91 -10.62
C VAL A 20 -11.73 -10.28 -10.04
N CYS A 21 -10.56 -10.44 -9.44
CA CYS A 21 -10.18 -11.62 -8.68
C CYS A 21 -10.28 -11.35 -7.18
N LEU A 22 -11.10 -12.11 -6.48
CA LEU A 22 -11.14 -12.12 -5.01
C LEU A 22 -10.04 -13.06 -4.51
N ALA A 23 -8.88 -12.51 -4.24
CA ALA A 23 -7.72 -13.29 -3.84
C ALA A 23 -7.88 -13.88 -2.43
N ASP A 24 -7.74 -15.20 -2.34
CA ASP A 24 -7.82 -16.00 -1.13
C ASP A 24 -6.41 -16.31 -0.61
N SER A 25 -6.18 -16.16 0.69
CA SER A 25 -4.89 -16.40 1.34
C SER A 25 -4.41 -17.85 1.29
N THR A 26 -5.29 -18.81 0.98
CA THR A 26 -4.92 -20.24 0.81
C THR A 26 -4.38 -20.54 -0.58
N THR A 27 -4.68 -19.69 -1.57
CA THR A 27 -4.34 -19.91 -2.99
C THR A 27 -3.47 -18.81 -3.58
N HIS A 28 -3.37 -17.65 -2.92
CA HIS A 28 -2.62 -16.49 -3.40
C HIS A 28 -1.62 -16.04 -2.34
N ASP A 29 -0.38 -15.95 -2.72
CA ASP A 29 0.66 -15.32 -1.92
C ASP A 29 0.59 -13.79 -2.06
N VAL A 30 0.39 -13.08 -0.94
CA VAL A 30 0.32 -11.62 -0.93
C VAL A 30 1.62 -10.97 -1.39
N GLN A 31 2.77 -11.54 -1.07
CA GLN A 31 4.07 -11.02 -1.51
C GLN A 31 4.17 -11.07 -3.04
N GLN A 32 3.76 -12.18 -3.63
CA GLN A 32 3.76 -12.32 -5.10
C GLN A 32 2.78 -11.33 -5.74
N LEU A 33 1.59 -11.14 -5.16
CA LEU A 33 0.63 -10.15 -5.66
C LEU A 33 1.21 -8.72 -5.62
N LEU A 34 1.94 -8.35 -4.55
CA LEU A 34 2.60 -7.04 -4.46
C LEU A 34 3.75 -6.91 -5.47
N LEU A 35 4.50 -8.00 -5.71
CA LEU A 35 5.55 -8.03 -6.74
C LEU A 35 4.98 -7.88 -8.15
N ASP A 36 3.81 -8.43 -8.44
CA ASP A 36 3.21 -8.45 -9.78
C ASP A 36 2.29 -7.25 -10.05
N CYS A 37 1.79 -6.56 -9.00
CA CYS A 37 0.87 -5.44 -9.20
C CYS A 37 1.55 -4.27 -9.94
N ALA A 38 0.79 -3.61 -10.81
CA ALA A 38 1.24 -2.38 -11.47
C ALA A 38 0.98 -1.13 -10.60
N LEU A 39 0.00 -1.21 -9.69
CA LEU A 39 -0.42 -0.13 -8.80
C LEU A 39 -1.12 -0.75 -7.59
N LEU A 40 -0.94 -0.14 -6.42
CA LEU A 40 -1.66 -0.48 -5.20
C LEU A 40 -2.76 0.54 -4.93
N ILE A 41 -3.98 0.07 -4.67
CA ILE A 41 -5.03 0.87 -4.02
C ILE A 41 -5.23 0.28 -2.62
N THR A 42 -5.07 1.08 -1.59
CA THR A 42 -5.17 0.62 -0.21
C THR A 42 -5.78 1.71 0.69
N ASP A 43 -6.11 1.34 1.91
CA ASP A 43 -6.65 2.23 2.93
C ASP A 43 -5.58 2.62 3.97
N TYR A 44 -5.50 1.86 5.09
CA TYR A 44 -4.59 2.10 6.22
C TYR A 44 -3.62 0.95 6.43
N SER A 45 -3.58 -0.01 5.52
CA SER A 45 -2.74 -1.20 5.62
C SER A 45 -1.27 -0.89 5.42
N SER A 46 -0.39 -1.46 6.24
CA SER A 46 1.06 -1.26 6.16
C SER A 46 1.74 -1.84 4.92
N VAL A 47 1.03 -2.62 4.11
CA VAL A 47 1.57 -3.18 2.84
C VAL A 47 2.02 -2.11 1.85
N PHE A 48 1.56 -0.87 2.01
CA PHE A 48 2.01 0.24 1.18
C PHE A 48 3.52 0.51 1.32
N PHE A 49 4.14 0.22 2.46
CA PHE A 49 5.59 0.35 2.61
C PHE A 49 6.35 -0.62 1.69
N ASP A 50 5.82 -1.83 1.50
CA ASP A 50 6.43 -2.82 0.60
C ASP A 50 6.35 -2.37 -0.85
N VAL A 51 5.20 -1.83 -1.27
CA VAL A 51 4.97 -1.34 -2.64
C VAL A 51 5.77 -0.07 -2.91
N ALA A 52 5.86 0.85 -1.94
CA ALA A 52 6.73 2.02 -2.02
C ALA A 52 8.21 1.61 -2.15
N TYR A 53 8.66 0.60 -1.39
CA TYR A 53 10.02 0.06 -1.52
C TYR A 53 10.30 -0.45 -2.94
N LEU A 54 9.29 -0.98 -3.63
CA LEU A 54 9.39 -1.41 -5.03
C LEU A 54 9.26 -0.26 -6.04
N GLU A 55 9.09 0.99 -5.57
CA GLU A 55 8.86 2.21 -6.38
C GLU A 55 7.65 2.10 -7.32
N LYS A 56 6.63 1.36 -6.90
CA LYS A 56 5.36 1.27 -7.63
C LYS A 56 4.38 2.34 -7.16
N PRO A 57 3.50 2.84 -8.05
CA PRO A 57 2.52 3.85 -7.68
C PRO A 57 1.48 3.31 -6.70
N GLU A 58 1.01 4.18 -5.81
CA GLU A 58 0.04 3.88 -4.78
C GLU A 58 -1.05 4.94 -4.74
N LEU A 59 -2.26 4.53 -4.40
CA LEU A 59 -3.39 5.41 -4.12
C LEU A 59 -3.97 5.02 -2.75
N TYR A 60 -4.14 6.00 -1.86
CA TYR A 60 -4.80 5.77 -0.57
C TYR A 60 -6.26 6.15 -0.66
N TYR A 61 -7.17 5.20 -0.43
CA TYR A 61 -8.61 5.45 -0.40
C TYR A 61 -9.10 5.50 1.04
N GLN A 62 -9.19 6.70 1.61
CA GLN A 62 -9.47 6.93 3.03
C GLN A 62 -10.75 7.76 3.20
N PHE A 63 -11.88 7.22 2.77
CA PHE A 63 -13.19 7.87 2.82
C PHE A 63 -13.77 7.96 4.25
N ASP A 64 -13.27 7.13 5.16
CA ASP A 64 -13.74 6.99 6.54
C ASP A 64 -12.67 7.39 7.58
N GLU A 65 -11.71 8.25 7.22
CA GLU A 65 -10.54 8.59 8.05
C GLU A 65 -10.94 9.02 9.48
N ALA A 66 -11.97 9.85 9.62
CA ALA A 66 -12.42 10.33 10.93
C ALA A 66 -12.89 9.19 11.84
N GLU A 67 -13.68 8.26 11.29
CA GLU A 67 -14.17 7.09 11.98
C GLU A 67 -13.04 6.12 12.33
N PHE A 68 -12.14 5.86 11.38
CA PHE A 68 -10.98 5.02 11.59
C PHE A 68 -10.11 5.54 12.73
N ARG A 69 -9.82 6.86 12.78
CA ARG A 69 -9.03 7.48 13.85
C ARG A 69 -9.70 7.46 15.21
N GLN A 70 -11.04 7.48 15.21
CA GLN A 70 -11.81 7.43 16.46
C GLN A 70 -11.85 6.03 17.06
N TYR A 71 -12.02 4.98 16.24
CA TYR A 71 -12.33 3.63 16.73
C TYR A 71 -11.20 2.61 16.57
N HIS A 72 -10.18 2.88 15.73
CA HIS A 72 -9.08 1.94 15.49
C HIS A 72 -7.75 2.47 15.99
N TYR A 73 -7.10 3.36 15.23
CA TYR A 73 -5.76 3.85 15.55
C TYR A 73 -5.71 5.38 15.56
N LYS A 74 -5.19 5.93 16.66
CA LYS A 74 -4.85 7.37 16.71
C LYS A 74 -3.75 7.68 15.71
N GLN A 75 -3.69 8.93 15.28
CA GLN A 75 -2.61 9.42 14.41
C GLN A 75 -1.25 9.15 15.07
N GLY A 76 -0.39 8.44 14.35
CA GLY A 76 1.00 8.21 14.73
C GLY A 76 1.93 9.29 14.16
N TYR A 77 3.23 8.97 14.09
CA TYR A 77 4.24 9.87 13.49
C TYR A 77 4.10 10.00 11.97
N PHE A 78 3.62 8.97 11.29
CA PHE A 78 3.43 8.93 9.84
C PHE A 78 2.10 9.59 9.47
N ASP A 79 2.18 10.54 8.55
CA ASP A 79 1.02 11.22 7.98
C ASP A 79 0.94 10.92 6.49
N TYR A 80 -0.17 10.30 6.05
CA TYR A 80 -0.32 9.87 4.66
C TYR A 80 -0.22 11.01 3.65
N ARG A 81 -0.69 12.22 3.99
CA ARG A 81 -0.62 13.38 3.09
C ARG A 81 0.77 13.98 3.04
N ARG A 82 1.46 14.03 4.18
CA ARG A 82 2.80 14.60 4.29
C ARG A 82 3.88 13.60 3.86
N ASP A 83 3.81 12.36 4.37
CA ASP A 83 4.87 11.36 4.29
C ASP A 83 4.54 10.24 3.28
N GLY A 84 3.28 10.11 2.86
CA GLY A 84 2.80 9.04 1.99
C GLY A 84 3.44 9.04 0.60
N PHE A 85 3.40 7.89 -0.04
CA PHE A 85 4.05 7.61 -1.32
C PHE A 85 3.07 7.65 -2.50
N GLY A 86 1.86 8.15 -2.25
CA GLY A 86 0.79 8.35 -3.23
C GLY A 86 -0.25 9.36 -2.73
N PRO A 87 -1.20 9.77 -3.58
CA PRO A 87 -2.26 10.68 -3.20
C PRO A 87 -3.29 10.02 -2.28
N VAL A 88 -3.84 10.81 -1.33
CA VAL A 88 -4.95 10.41 -0.47
C VAL A 88 -6.26 10.86 -1.10
N CYS A 89 -7.12 9.89 -1.44
CA CYS A 89 -8.45 10.08 -2.01
C CYS A 89 -9.51 9.81 -0.94
N THR A 90 -10.42 10.76 -0.73
CA THR A 90 -11.51 10.62 0.26
C THR A 90 -12.87 10.38 -0.38
N THR A 91 -12.95 10.42 -1.71
CA THR A 91 -14.15 10.13 -2.50
C THR A 91 -13.81 9.18 -3.64
N GLU A 92 -14.82 8.46 -4.13
CA GLU A 92 -14.67 7.57 -5.29
C GLU A 92 -14.25 8.33 -6.54
N ASP A 93 -14.83 9.50 -6.80
CA ASP A 93 -14.47 10.33 -7.96
C ASP A 93 -12.99 10.75 -7.92
N ALA A 94 -12.48 11.14 -6.73
CA ALA A 94 -11.07 11.50 -6.57
C ALA A 94 -10.15 10.27 -6.80
N LEU A 95 -10.55 9.09 -6.34
CA LEU A 95 -9.82 7.84 -6.56
C LEU A 95 -9.78 7.48 -8.06
N LEU A 96 -10.91 7.56 -8.74
CA LEU A 96 -11.00 7.26 -10.18
C LEU A 96 -10.15 8.25 -11.00
N GLN A 97 -10.18 9.53 -10.66
CA GLN A 97 -9.34 10.54 -11.31
C GLN A 97 -7.83 10.29 -11.08
N ALA A 98 -7.46 9.92 -9.87
CA ALA A 98 -6.06 9.57 -9.55
C ALA A 98 -5.61 8.30 -10.29
N LEU A 99 -6.48 7.30 -10.40
CA LEU A 99 -6.22 6.08 -11.18
C LEU A 99 -6.06 6.39 -12.66
N GLU A 100 -6.92 7.23 -13.22
CA GLU A 100 -6.83 7.67 -14.61
C GLU A 100 -5.51 8.40 -14.89
N THR A 101 -5.08 9.26 -13.97
CA THR A 101 -3.79 9.95 -14.03
C THR A 101 -2.63 8.95 -13.99
N ALA A 102 -2.68 7.94 -13.12
CA ALA A 102 -1.66 6.89 -13.06
C ALA A 102 -1.59 6.07 -14.36
N LEU A 103 -2.73 5.74 -14.95
CA LEU A 103 -2.81 5.07 -16.26
C LEU A 103 -2.16 5.90 -17.36
N GLN A 104 -2.48 7.19 -17.44
CA GLN A 104 -1.91 8.11 -18.44
C GLN A 104 -0.40 8.28 -18.26
N ASN A 105 0.09 8.17 -17.02
CA ASN A 105 1.52 8.23 -16.70
C ASN A 105 2.23 6.85 -16.82
N GLY A 106 1.59 5.86 -17.45
CA GLY A 106 2.17 4.54 -17.66
C GLY A 106 2.40 3.73 -16.39
N MET A 107 1.64 3.97 -15.33
CA MET A 107 1.78 3.30 -14.02
C MET A 107 3.17 3.49 -13.40
N HIS A 108 3.77 4.65 -13.60
CA HIS A 108 5.02 5.01 -12.95
C HIS A 108 4.79 5.84 -11.69
N MET A 109 5.55 5.56 -10.64
CA MET A 109 5.53 6.40 -9.44
C MET A 109 5.97 7.83 -9.79
N PRO A 110 5.15 8.86 -9.46
CA PRO A 110 5.51 10.25 -9.70
C PRO A 110 6.80 10.68 -8.98
N PRO A 111 7.59 11.62 -9.55
CA PRO A 111 8.89 12.03 -9.00
C PRO A 111 8.85 12.49 -7.54
N GLU A 112 7.78 13.18 -7.13
CA GLU A 112 7.61 13.63 -5.75
C GLU A 112 7.55 12.45 -4.76
N TYR A 113 6.83 11.38 -5.11
CA TYR A 113 6.73 10.18 -4.27
C TYR A 113 8.01 9.35 -4.32
N LYS A 114 8.73 9.31 -5.44
CA LYS A 114 10.07 8.71 -5.50
C LYS A 114 11.03 9.41 -4.54
N THR A 115 10.97 10.74 -4.46
CA THR A 115 11.80 11.50 -3.53
C THR A 115 11.48 11.15 -2.08
N ARG A 116 10.18 11.05 -1.72
CA ARG A 116 9.76 10.63 -0.37
C ARG A 116 10.19 9.20 -0.07
N THR A 117 10.01 8.27 -1.02
CA THR A 117 10.44 6.88 -0.92
C THR A 117 11.95 6.76 -0.69
N ALA A 118 12.77 7.49 -1.44
CA ALA A 118 14.22 7.49 -1.28
C ALA A 118 14.67 8.05 0.08
N ALA A 119 13.97 9.08 0.57
CA ALA A 119 14.24 9.64 1.90
C ALA A 119 13.83 8.70 3.03
N PHE A 120 12.72 7.98 2.87
CA PHE A 120 12.20 7.04 3.87
C PHE A 120 13.02 5.74 3.92
N PHE A 121 13.48 5.23 2.77
CA PHE A 121 14.27 4.02 2.62
C PHE A 121 15.71 4.33 2.13
N PRO A 122 16.55 4.92 2.97
CA PRO A 122 17.91 5.32 2.55
C PRO A 122 18.83 4.12 2.32
N LEU A 123 18.51 2.96 2.89
CA LEU A 123 19.32 1.74 2.79
C LEU A 123 18.59 0.71 1.90
N ARG A 124 18.88 0.75 0.60
CA ARG A 124 18.25 -0.10 -0.42
C ARG A 124 19.25 -1.08 -1.03
N ASP A 125 19.98 -1.78 -0.18
CA ASP A 125 20.91 -2.83 -0.55
C ASP A 125 20.52 -4.19 0.05
N THR A 126 21.34 -5.20 -0.11
CA THR A 126 21.13 -6.56 0.40
C THR A 126 21.71 -6.79 1.80
N GLN A 127 22.11 -5.73 2.53
CA GLN A 127 22.85 -5.85 3.80
C GLN A 127 21.94 -5.68 5.05
N ASN A 128 20.63 -5.57 4.91
CA ASN A 128 19.72 -5.35 6.03
C ASN A 128 19.82 -6.42 7.10
N CYS A 129 19.88 -7.70 6.71
CA CYS A 129 20.02 -8.82 7.67
C CYS A 129 21.36 -8.75 8.43
N ALA A 130 22.46 -8.42 7.75
CA ALA A 130 23.75 -8.27 8.40
C ALA A 130 23.75 -7.12 9.41
N ARG A 131 23.24 -5.94 9.03
CA ARG A 131 23.08 -4.81 9.94
C ARG A 131 22.22 -5.12 11.17
N THR A 132 21.12 -5.84 10.97
CA THR A 132 20.24 -6.25 12.07
C THR A 132 20.97 -7.21 13.01
N TYR A 133 21.68 -8.19 12.47
CA TYR A 133 22.48 -9.12 13.25
C TYR A 133 23.57 -8.41 14.05
N GLU A 134 24.35 -7.53 13.42
CA GLU A 134 25.38 -6.74 14.08
C GLU A 134 24.84 -5.85 15.21
N ALA A 135 23.68 -5.21 14.98
CA ALA A 135 23.02 -4.40 15.98
C ALA A 135 22.58 -5.23 17.20
N ILE A 136 22.09 -6.46 16.99
CA ILE A 136 21.70 -7.38 18.08
C ILE A 136 22.94 -7.86 18.84
N CYS A 137 24.03 -8.20 18.15
CA CYS A 137 25.27 -8.65 18.78
C CYS A 137 26.02 -7.54 19.51
N GLY A 138 25.75 -6.29 19.20
CA GLY A 138 26.33 -5.12 19.86
C GLY A 138 25.57 -4.63 21.10
N LEU A 139 24.45 -5.26 21.45
CA LEU A 139 23.66 -4.99 22.68
C LEU A 139 24.22 -5.76 23.87
#